data_4d7bd37fed52321b8af82d9e552f3a0b
#
_entry.id   4d7bd37fed52321b8af82d9e552f3a0b
#
_cell.length_a   1.000
_cell.length_b   1.000
_cell.length_c   1.000
_cell.angle_alpha   90.00
_cell.angle_beta   90.00
_cell.angle_gamma   90.00
#
_symmetry.space_group_name_H-M   'P 1'
#
loop_
_entity.id
_entity.type
_entity.pdbx_description
1 polymer ?
#
loop_
_entity_poly.entity_id
_entity_poly.type
_entity_poly.pdbx_seq_one_letter_code
_entity_poly.pdbx_strand_id
1 'polypeptide(L)'
;HTHLYSALCPFGMPAPEHAPENFTQILERIWWRLDRAIDRDILRASARLYVAESLLAGTTSIVDHHESPNYIEGSLDTLADAYEEFGARGILTYGATDRNFGKSEGKRGIDECVRFVRENKRKLVKGMVGLHAQFTCSDDTIRYAGEKARELGVGIHVHVAEGSADVVDAMDRGYESPADRIEKLGALVPHSIFVHCIHMSAAETKHAADQGVWFVQNPRSNH
;
A
#
# COMPACT_ATOMS: atom_id res chain seq x y z
N HIS A 1 -9.56 -1.81 1.75
CA HIS A 1 -8.17 -1.95 1.30
C HIS A 1 -8.02 -3.21 0.46
N THR A 2 -7.29 -3.11 -0.63
CA THR A 2 -7.11 -4.21 -1.59
C THR A 2 -5.74 -4.13 -2.27
N HIS A 3 -5.44 -5.20 -3.03
CA HIS A 3 -4.28 -5.30 -3.91
C HIS A 3 -4.74 -5.82 -5.28
N LEU A 4 -5.18 -4.91 -6.18
CA LEU A 4 -5.75 -5.30 -7.48
C LEU A 4 -4.79 -6.15 -8.32
N TYR A 5 -3.48 -5.91 -8.19
CA TYR A 5 -2.46 -6.62 -8.95
C TYR A 5 -2.39 -8.12 -8.63
N SER A 6 -3.00 -8.57 -7.53
CA SER A 6 -2.97 -9.98 -7.10
C SER A 6 -4.10 -10.84 -7.67
N ALA A 7 -5.07 -10.28 -8.40
CA ALA A 7 -6.26 -11.02 -8.85
C ALA A 7 -5.97 -12.25 -9.70
N LEU A 8 -4.88 -12.25 -10.46
CA LEU A 8 -4.50 -13.38 -11.31
C LEU A 8 -3.70 -14.47 -10.58
N CYS A 9 -3.29 -14.25 -9.32
CA CYS A 9 -2.49 -15.24 -8.59
C CYS A 9 -3.12 -16.64 -8.54
N PRO A 10 -4.42 -16.80 -8.30
CA PRO A 10 -5.05 -18.12 -8.25
C PRO A 10 -4.99 -18.91 -9.57
N PHE A 11 -4.75 -18.22 -10.69
CA PHE A 11 -4.80 -18.82 -12.03
C PHE A 11 -3.44 -19.26 -12.57
N GLY A 12 -2.33 -18.87 -11.97
CA GLY A 12 -1.04 -19.20 -12.55
C GLY A 12 0.18 -19.00 -11.68
N MET A 13 0.06 -18.43 -10.50
CA MET A 13 1.21 -18.27 -9.62
C MET A 13 1.60 -19.64 -9.04
N PRO A 14 2.85 -20.12 -9.26
CA PRO A 14 3.28 -21.37 -8.67
C PRO A 14 3.34 -21.27 -7.15
N ALA A 15 2.89 -22.33 -6.46
CA ALA A 15 3.02 -22.43 -5.02
C ALA A 15 4.48 -22.26 -4.58
N PRO A 16 4.72 -21.73 -3.39
CA PRO A 16 6.07 -21.69 -2.85
C PRO A 16 6.57 -23.12 -2.59
N GLU A 17 7.87 -23.36 -2.77
CA GLU A 17 8.51 -24.67 -2.53
C GLU A 17 8.28 -25.16 -1.10
N HIS A 18 8.31 -24.26 -0.14
CA HIS A 18 7.99 -24.51 1.26
C HIS A 18 6.87 -23.58 1.72
N ALA A 19 5.86 -24.14 2.40
CA ALA A 19 4.77 -23.36 2.98
C ALA A 19 5.31 -22.29 3.96
N PRO A 20 4.77 -21.06 3.93
CA PRO A 20 5.14 -20.04 4.92
C PRO A 20 4.70 -20.46 6.33
N GLU A 21 5.56 -20.22 7.32
CA GLU A 21 5.31 -20.54 8.73
C GLU A 21 5.00 -19.27 9.57
N ASN A 22 5.28 -18.09 9.02
CA ASN A 22 5.06 -16.82 9.67
C ASN A 22 4.82 -15.71 8.64
N PHE A 23 4.42 -14.54 9.13
CA PHE A 23 4.08 -13.37 8.30
C PHE A 23 5.22 -12.95 7.36
N THR A 24 6.45 -12.85 7.84
CA THR A 24 7.60 -12.45 7.01
C THR A 24 7.81 -13.44 5.86
N GLN A 25 7.68 -14.74 6.12
CA GLN A 25 7.78 -15.76 5.06
C GLN A 25 6.62 -15.69 4.05
N ILE A 26 5.42 -15.26 4.46
CA ILE A 26 4.31 -14.99 3.52
C ILE A 26 4.71 -13.85 2.57
N LEU A 27 5.30 -12.78 3.11
CA LEU A 27 5.79 -11.68 2.29
C LEU A 27 6.88 -12.14 1.31
N GLU A 28 7.92 -12.80 1.80
CA GLU A 28 9.08 -13.22 1.00
C GLU A 28 8.75 -14.29 -0.05
N ARG A 29 7.96 -15.29 0.32
CA ARG A 29 7.69 -16.47 -0.52
C ARG A 29 6.51 -16.28 -1.48
N ILE A 30 5.61 -15.32 -1.20
CA ILE A 30 4.41 -15.06 -2.00
C ILE A 30 4.40 -13.63 -2.52
N TRP A 31 4.16 -12.63 -1.66
CA TRP A 31 3.89 -11.26 -2.09
C TRP A 31 5.06 -10.62 -2.84
N TRP A 32 6.27 -10.66 -2.29
CA TRP A 32 7.43 -10.03 -2.91
C TRP A 32 7.90 -10.74 -4.20
N ARG A 33 7.52 -11.99 -4.39
CA ARG A 33 7.72 -12.68 -5.68
C ARG A 33 6.70 -12.19 -6.70
N LEU A 34 5.45 -12.04 -6.28
CA LEU A 34 4.39 -11.50 -7.13
C LEU A 34 4.72 -10.07 -7.57
N ASP A 35 5.07 -9.18 -6.64
CA ASP A 35 5.41 -7.78 -6.92
C ASP A 35 6.43 -7.68 -8.08
N ARG A 36 7.48 -8.50 -8.03
CA ARG A 36 8.53 -8.54 -9.06
C ARG A 36 8.11 -9.18 -10.39
N ALA A 37 7.02 -9.91 -10.41
CA ALA A 37 6.51 -10.53 -11.62
C ALA A 37 5.54 -9.62 -12.39
N ILE A 38 5.06 -8.55 -11.76
CA ILE A 38 4.07 -7.65 -12.36
C ILE A 38 4.73 -6.77 -13.43
N ASP A 39 4.25 -6.90 -14.64
CA ASP A 39 4.46 -5.98 -15.74
C ASP A 39 3.15 -5.25 -16.08
N ARG A 40 3.19 -4.41 -17.11
CA ARG A 40 2.03 -3.61 -17.53
C ARG A 40 0.83 -4.46 -17.95
N ASP A 41 1.06 -5.53 -18.69
CA ASP A 41 -0.02 -6.34 -19.26
C ASP A 41 -0.68 -7.21 -18.19
N ILE A 42 0.13 -7.79 -17.30
CA ILE A 42 -0.35 -8.52 -16.13
C ILE A 42 -1.14 -7.59 -15.22
N LEU A 43 -0.61 -6.39 -14.94
CA LEU A 43 -1.30 -5.40 -14.11
C LEU A 43 -2.66 -5.02 -14.69
N ARG A 44 -2.71 -4.72 -15.99
CA ARG A 44 -3.95 -4.36 -16.68
C ARG A 44 -4.99 -5.49 -16.60
N ALA A 45 -4.58 -6.72 -16.88
CA ALA A 45 -5.48 -7.87 -16.83
C ALA A 45 -5.99 -8.13 -15.40
N SER A 46 -5.09 -8.08 -14.41
CA SER A 46 -5.42 -8.27 -12.99
C SER A 46 -6.38 -7.19 -12.48
N ALA A 47 -6.12 -5.91 -12.78
CA ALA A 47 -6.97 -4.81 -12.39
C ALA A 47 -8.39 -4.94 -12.96
N ARG A 48 -8.52 -5.27 -14.25
CA ARG A 48 -9.82 -5.47 -14.91
C ARG A 48 -10.61 -6.59 -14.26
N LEU A 49 -9.97 -7.73 -13.99
CA LEU A 49 -10.62 -8.86 -13.31
C LEU A 49 -11.10 -8.44 -11.92
N TYR A 50 -10.23 -7.84 -11.11
CA TYR A 50 -10.56 -7.47 -9.73
C TYR A 50 -11.70 -6.46 -9.65
N VAL A 51 -11.67 -5.41 -10.49
CA VAL A 51 -12.74 -4.39 -10.50
C VAL A 51 -14.07 -5.01 -10.94
N ALA A 52 -14.08 -5.86 -11.97
CA ALA A 52 -15.28 -6.54 -12.45
C ALA A 52 -15.88 -7.44 -11.35
N GLU A 53 -15.06 -8.29 -10.71
CA GLU A 53 -15.50 -9.15 -9.61
C GLU A 53 -16.00 -8.36 -8.41
N SER A 54 -15.33 -7.24 -8.07
CA SER A 54 -15.75 -6.36 -6.98
C SER A 54 -17.15 -5.79 -7.23
N LEU A 55 -17.42 -5.32 -8.44
CA LEU A 55 -18.75 -4.82 -8.81
C LEU A 55 -19.80 -5.91 -8.78
N LEU A 56 -19.50 -7.13 -9.26
CA LEU A 56 -20.39 -8.29 -9.17
C LEU A 56 -20.70 -8.68 -7.71
N ALA A 57 -19.74 -8.46 -6.81
CA ALA A 57 -19.92 -8.64 -5.36
C ALA A 57 -20.62 -7.45 -4.67
N GLY A 58 -21.03 -6.42 -5.40
CA GLY A 58 -21.71 -5.24 -4.86
C GLY A 58 -20.79 -4.14 -4.32
N THR A 59 -19.46 -4.27 -4.47
CA THR A 59 -18.49 -3.25 -4.05
C THR A 59 -18.37 -2.16 -5.12
N THR A 60 -18.69 -0.92 -4.78
CA THR A 60 -18.70 0.21 -5.71
C THR A 60 -17.59 1.21 -5.49
N SER A 61 -16.80 1.06 -4.43
CA SER A 61 -15.67 1.93 -4.10
C SER A 61 -14.54 1.09 -3.51
N ILE A 62 -13.35 1.22 -4.05
CA ILE A 62 -12.19 0.40 -3.70
C ILE A 62 -11.01 1.31 -3.38
N VAL A 63 -10.29 1.04 -2.30
CA VAL A 63 -9.01 1.70 -1.98
C VAL A 63 -7.91 0.69 -2.24
N ASP A 64 -7.11 0.93 -3.28
CA ASP A 64 -6.09 0.01 -3.74
C ASP A 64 -4.69 0.42 -3.30
N HIS A 65 -3.89 -0.59 -3.00
CA HIS A 65 -2.49 -0.46 -2.64
C HIS A 65 -1.66 -1.33 -3.60
N HIS A 66 -0.88 -0.68 -4.46
CA HIS A 66 -0.20 -1.32 -5.58
C HIS A 66 1.32 -1.39 -5.41
N GLU A 67 1.90 -2.51 -5.81
CA GLU A 67 3.35 -2.70 -5.87
C GLU A 67 3.76 -3.42 -7.16
N SER A 68 4.74 -2.85 -7.87
CA SER A 68 5.36 -3.44 -9.06
C SER A 68 6.72 -2.80 -9.30
N PRO A 69 7.80 -3.27 -8.66
CA PRO A 69 9.12 -2.63 -8.76
C PRO A 69 9.66 -2.57 -10.19
N ASN A 70 9.20 -3.47 -11.07
CA ASN A 70 9.59 -3.49 -12.48
C ASN A 70 8.70 -2.61 -13.39
N TYR A 71 7.61 -2.07 -12.86
CA TYR A 71 6.70 -1.17 -13.58
C TYR A 71 6.11 -0.13 -12.61
N ILE A 72 6.90 0.85 -12.19
CA ILE A 72 6.48 1.91 -11.25
C ILE A 72 5.75 3.01 -12.01
N GLU A 73 6.46 3.69 -12.91
CA GLU A 73 5.95 4.86 -13.63
C GLU A 73 4.82 4.50 -14.58
N GLY A 74 3.65 5.12 -14.37
CA GLY A 74 2.43 4.86 -15.15
C GLY A 74 1.61 3.67 -14.66
N SER A 75 2.02 2.96 -13.61
CA SER A 75 1.27 1.84 -13.06
C SER A 75 -0.09 2.28 -12.51
N LEU A 76 -0.16 3.45 -11.85
CA LEU A 76 -1.40 3.98 -11.32
C LEU A 76 -2.40 4.38 -12.41
N ASP A 77 -1.95 4.82 -13.60
CA ASP A 77 -2.84 5.03 -14.74
C ASP A 77 -3.41 3.73 -15.27
N THR A 78 -2.57 2.68 -15.37
CA THR A 78 -3.03 1.35 -15.80
C THR A 78 -4.12 0.80 -14.88
N LEU A 79 -3.99 1.00 -13.57
CA LEU A 79 -5.04 0.65 -12.61
C LEU A 79 -6.28 1.52 -12.81
N ALA A 80 -6.11 2.84 -12.89
CA ALA A 80 -7.18 3.80 -13.01
C ALA A 80 -8.04 3.58 -14.25
N ASP A 81 -7.44 3.15 -15.36
CA ASP A 81 -8.16 2.83 -16.60
C ASP A 81 -9.17 1.69 -16.40
N ALA A 82 -8.86 0.68 -15.56
CA ALA A 82 -9.80 -0.38 -15.24
C ALA A 82 -11.01 0.14 -14.44
N TYR A 83 -10.80 1.06 -13.51
CA TYR A 83 -11.91 1.68 -12.78
C TYR A 83 -12.82 2.48 -13.69
N GLU A 84 -12.27 3.26 -14.61
CA GLU A 84 -13.06 4.03 -15.59
C GLU A 84 -13.80 3.13 -16.56
N GLU A 85 -13.15 2.05 -17.06
CA GLU A 85 -13.75 1.08 -17.97
C GLU A 85 -15.03 0.46 -17.39
N PHE A 86 -15.02 0.13 -16.10
CA PHE A 86 -16.15 -0.52 -15.42
C PHE A 86 -17.05 0.45 -14.62
N GLY A 87 -16.70 1.72 -14.51
CA GLY A 87 -17.48 2.70 -13.77
C GLY A 87 -17.40 2.57 -12.24
N ALA A 88 -16.33 1.99 -11.71
CA ALA A 88 -16.09 1.89 -10.27
C ALA A 88 -15.40 3.14 -9.72
N ARG A 89 -15.59 3.44 -8.42
CA ARG A 89 -14.85 4.49 -7.73
C ARG A 89 -13.60 3.91 -7.08
N GLY A 90 -12.50 4.67 -7.11
CA GLY A 90 -11.25 4.22 -6.53
C GLY A 90 -10.39 5.31 -5.91
N ILE A 91 -9.59 4.90 -4.91
CA ILE A 91 -8.41 5.63 -4.45
C ILE A 91 -7.22 4.72 -4.71
N LEU A 92 -6.22 5.23 -5.42
CA LEU A 92 -5.05 4.49 -5.84
C LEU A 92 -3.79 5.00 -5.15
N THR A 93 -2.92 4.06 -4.81
CA THR A 93 -1.68 4.31 -4.13
C THR A 93 -0.61 3.34 -4.63
N TYR A 94 0.59 3.85 -4.91
CA TYR A 94 1.77 3.00 -5.04
C TYR A 94 2.40 2.81 -3.66
N GLY A 95 2.57 1.58 -3.22
CA GLY A 95 3.21 1.21 -1.95
C GLY A 95 4.73 1.34 -2.04
N ALA A 96 5.24 2.55 -1.88
CA ALA A 96 6.66 2.84 -1.97
C ALA A 96 7.45 2.05 -0.92
N THR A 97 8.59 1.50 -1.33
CA THR A 97 9.43 0.61 -0.50
C THR A 97 10.90 0.71 -0.94
N ASP A 98 11.81 0.38 -0.04
CA ASP A 98 13.25 0.35 -0.34
C ASP A 98 13.78 -1.10 -0.53
N ARG A 99 12.89 -2.09 -0.69
CA ARG A 99 13.22 -3.52 -0.65
C ARG A 99 14.06 -4.04 -1.83
N ASN A 100 13.78 -3.57 -3.05
CA ASN A 100 14.38 -4.15 -4.25
C ASN A 100 15.58 -3.33 -4.74
N PHE A 101 15.43 -2.02 -4.89
CA PHE A 101 16.44 -1.12 -5.43
C PHE A 101 16.83 0.01 -4.46
N GLY A 102 16.57 -0.17 -3.16
CA GLY A 102 16.91 0.79 -2.11
C GLY A 102 16.10 2.09 -2.19
N LYS A 103 16.64 3.16 -1.59
CA LYS A 103 15.97 4.47 -1.47
C LYS A 103 15.54 5.08 -2.82
N SER A 104 16.18 4.71 -3.91
CA SER A 104 15.79 5.17 -5.26
C SER A 104 14.43 4.59 -5.67
N GLU A 105 14.13 3.35 -5.29
CA GLU A 105 12.83 2.72 -5.52
C GLU A 105 11.75 3.42 -4.69
N GLY A 106 11.98 3.58 -3.39
CA GLY A 106 11.06 4.27 -2.50
C GLY A 106 10.71 5.67 -3.01
N LYS A 107 11.74 6.42 -3.43
CA LYS A 107 11.54 7.74 -4.03
C LYS A 107 10.69 7.69 -5.31
N ARG A 108 10.99 6.79 -6.25
CA ARG A 108 10.23 6.63 -7.50
C ARG A 108 8.76 6.27 -7.23
N GLY A 109 8.51 5.38 -6.27
CA GLY A 109 7.15 5.01 -5.87
C GLY A 109 6.34 6.20 -5.34
N ILE A 110 6.96 7.04 -4.49
CA ILE A 110 6.34 8.28 -4.00
C ILE A 110 6.14 9.28 -5.15
N ASP A 111 7.13 9.44 -6.03
CA ASP A 111 7.04 10.33 -7.19
C ASP A 111 5.92 9.92 -8.15
N GLU A 112 5.67 8.61 -8.33
CA GLU A 112 4.51 8.12 -9.10
C GLU A 112 3.18 8.50 -8.43
N CYS A 113 3.07 8.39 -7.12
CA CYS A 113 1.89 8.89 -6.40
C CYS A 113 1.71 10.40 -6.62
N VAL A 114 2.77 11.18 -6.47
CA VAL A 114 2.75 12.64 -6.69
C VAL A 114 2.31 12.99 -8.10
N ARG A 115 2.91 12.34 -9.11
CA ARG A 115 2.55 12.50 -10.51
C ARG A 115 1.06 12.22 -10.72
N PHE A 116 0.60 11.05 -10.25
CA PHE A 116 -0.78 10.63 -10.43
C PHE A 116 -1.78 11.59 -9.76
N VAL A 117 -1.52 12.01 -8.52
CA VAL A 117 -2.40 12.98 -7.82
C VAL A 117 -2.51 14.29 -8.59
N ARG A 118 -1.40 14.79 -9.16
CA ARG A 118 -1.37 16.06 -9.89
C ARG A 118 -1.99 16.00 -11.29
N GLU A 119 -1.75 14.90 -11.99
CA GLU A 119 -2.08 14.79 -13.42
C GLU A 119 -3.43 14.12 -13.69
N ASN A 120 -3.91 13.29 -12.76
CA ASN A 120 -5.15 12.54 -12.94
C ASN A 120 -6.36 13.46 -13.09
N LYS A 121 -7.10 13.29 -14.19
CA LYS A 121 -8.33 14.05 -14.50
C LYS A 121 -9.59 13.19 -14.40
N ARG A 122 -9.47 11.90 -14.08
CA ARG A 122 -10.59 10.97 -13.99
C ARG A 122 -11.51 11.36 -12.83
N LYS A 123 -12.82 11.27 -13.05
CA LYS A 123 -13.81 11.73 -12.07
C LYS A 123 -14.00 10.71 -10.93
N LEU A 124 -13.91 9.44 -11.25
CA LEU A 124 -14.20 8.35 -10.32
C LEU A 124 -12.97 7.90 -9.53
N VAL A 125 -11.76 8.30 -9.93
CA VAL A 125 -10.52 7.84 -9.35
C VAL A 125 -9.73 9.00 -8.76
N LYS A 126 -9.19 8.79 -7.57
CA LYS A 126 -8.30 9.73 -6.87
C LYS A 126 -7.01 9.01 -6.49
N GLY A 127 -5.98 9.77 -6.12
CA GLY A 127 -4.72 9.25 -5.64
C GLY A 127 -4.41 9.68 -4.21
N MET A 128 -3.57 8.91 -3.54
CA MET A 128 -2.92 9.23 -2.26
C MET A 128 -1.43 8.92 -2.36
N VAL A 129 -0.65 9.39 -1.39
CA VAL A 129 0.73 8.92 -1.21
C VAL A 129 0.70 7.53 -0.57
N GLY A 130 1.61 6.65 -0.94
CA GLY A 130 1.68 5.28 -0.40
C GLY A 130 3.05 4.94 0.14
N LEU A 131 3.03 4.17 1.23
CA LEU A 131 4.17 3.42 1.76
C LEU A 131 3.75 1.97 1.92
N HIS A 132 4.63 1.03 1.56
CA HIS A 132 4.31 -0.39 1.79
C HIS A 132 4.07 -0.65 3.29
N ALA A 133 5.10 -0.54 4.09
CA ALA A 133 5.06 -0.60 5.55
C ALA A 133 6.28 0.13 6.12
N GLN A 134 6.24 0.49 7.41
CA GLN A 134 7.37 1.22 7.97
C GLN A 134 8.68 0.41 7.94
N PHE A 135 8.63 -0.90 8.21
CA PHE A 135 9.83 -1.76 8.28
C PHE A 135 10.51 -2.00 6.92
N THR A 136 9.82 -1.75 5.82
CA THR A 136 10.37 -1.87 4.45
C THR A 136 10.85 -0.55 3.86
N CYS A 137 10.79 0.52 4.63
CA CYS A 137 11.19 1.87 4.23
C CYS A 137 12.28 2.41 5.15
N SER A 138 13.23 3.15 4.58
CA SER A 138 14.17 3.94 5.34
C SER A 138 13.48 5.17 5.95
N ASP A 139 14.10 5.77 6.96
CA ASP A 139 13.60 7.01 7.55
C ASP A 139 13.47 8.14 6.53
N ASP A 140 14.41 8.22 5.58
CA ASP A 140 14.37 9.23 4.52
C ASP A 140 13.16 9.03 3.60
N THR A 141 12.83 7.80 3.25
CA THR A 141 11.65 7.46 2.44
C THR A 141 10.36 7.82 3.16
N ILE A 142 10.26 7.52 4.47
CA ILE A 142 9.09 7.88 5.27
C ILE A 142 8.95 9.41 5.39
N ARG A 143 10.04 10.15 5.66
CA ARG A 143 10.03 11.62 5.72
C ARG A 143 9.59 12.22 4.38
N TYR A 144 10.11 11.69 3.28
CA TYR A 144 9.76 12.16 1.94
C TYR A 144 8.27 11.94 1.64
N ALA A 145 7.71 10.80 2.01
CA ALA A 145 6.27 10.53 1.87
C ALA A 145 5.44 11.54 2.67
N GLY A 146 5.80 11.81 3.93
CA GLY A 146 5.12 12.79 4.77
C GLY A 146 5.19 14.21 4.21
N GLU A 147 6.34 14.62 3.66
CA GLU A 147 6.50 15.90 2.98
C GLU A 147 5.54 16.02 1.78
N LYS A 148 5.54 15.01 0.89
CA LYS A 148 4.73 15.03 -0.32
C LYS A 148 3.23 14.92 -0.03
N ALA A 149 2.84 14.17 0.96
CA ALA A 149 1.44 14.09 1.38
C ALA A 149 0.92 15.46 1.87
N ARG A 150 1.69 16.17 2.69
CA ARG A 150 1.35 17.54 3.13
C ARG A 150 1.32 18.54 1.97
N GLU A 151 2.31 18.47 1.07
CA GLU A 151 2.37 19.34 -0.12
C GLU A 151 1.14 19.19 -1.02
N LEU A 152 0.65 17.96 -1.15
CA LEU A 152 -0.52 17.63 -1.98
C LEU A 152 -1.86 17.77 -1.26
N GLY A 153 -1.86 17.89 0.07
CA GLY A 153 -3.08 17.89 0.87
C GLY A 153 -3.81 16.55 0.87
N VAL A 154 -3.08 15.43 0.77
CA VAL A 154 -3.61 14.06 0.79
C VAL A 154 -3.06 13.28 1.97
N GLY A 155 -3.71 12.17 2.34
CA GLY A 155 -3.20 11.23 3.33
C GLY A 155 -2.16 10.26 2.79
N ILE A 156 -1.62 9.43 3.69
CA ILE A 156 -0.74 8.31 3.37
C ILE A 156 -1.48 7.00 3.61
N HIS A 157 -1.42 6.08 2.66
CA HIS A 157 -1.94 4.72 2.78
C HIS A 157 -0.79 3.77 3.07
N VAL A 158 -0.83 3.08 4.20
CA VAL A 158 0.30 2.27 4.70
C VAL A 158 -0.17 1.11 5.57
N HIS A 159 0.50 -0.05 5.46
CA HIS A 159 0.33 -1.16 6.40
C HIS A 159 1.07 -0.85 7.70
N VAL A 160 0.41 -1.01 8.83
CA VAL A 160 0.95 -0.64 10.15
C VAL A 160 0.71 -1.76 11.15
N ALA A 161 1.78 -2.21 11.79
CA ALA A 161 1.72 -3.15 12.90
C ALA A 161 0.88 -4.41 12.58
N GLU A 162 1.03 -4.95 11.35
CA GLU A 162 0.34 -6.15 10.90
C GLU A 162 0.93 -7.42 11.54
N GLY A 163 2.25 -7.49 11.65
CA GLY A 163 2.95 -8.59 12.27
C GLY A 163 3.93 -8.13 13.34
N SER A 164 4.33 -9.03 14.25
CA SER A 164 5.31 -8.73 15.31
C SER A 164 6.66 -8.28 14.76
N ALA A 165 7.05 -8.73 13.57
CA ALA A 165 8.29 -8.31 12.91
C ALA A 165 8.30 -6.80 12.62
N ASP A 166 7.16 -6.19 12.30
CA ASP A 166 7.01 -4.75 12.09
C ASP A 166 7.27 -3.97 13.41
N VAL A 167 6.77 -4.50 14.52
CA VAL A 167 6.99 -3.92 15.85
C VAL A 167 8.47 -4.03 16.27
N VAL A 168 9.07 -5.20 16.09
CA VAL A 168 10.48 -5.44 16.43
C VAL A 168 11.40 -4.54 15.64
N ASP A 169 11.17 -4.40 14.31
CA ASP A 169 11.97 -3.50 13.46
C ASP A 169 11.91 -2.03 13.94
N ALA A 170 10.74 -1.56 14.34
CA ALA A 170 10.61 -0.19 14.87
C ALA A 170 11.41 -0.02 16.16
N MET A 171 11.34 -0.99 17.08
CA MET A 171 12.09 -0.97 18.35
C MET A 171 13.60 -1.06 18.12
N ASP A 172 14.06 -1.91 17.22
CA ASP A 172 15.49 -2.05 16.87
C ASP A 172 16.06 -0.76 16.27
N ARG A 173 15.22 0.06 15.64
CA ARG A 173 15.59 1.39 15.13
C ARG A 173 15.47 2.51 16.17
N GLY A 174 15.08 2.18 17.42
CA GLY A 174 14.98 3.13 18.53
C GLY A 174 13.65 3.89 18.62
N TYR A 175 12.60 3.41 17.99
CA TYR A 175 11.24 3.91 18.10
C TYR A 175 10.41 3.05 19.07
N GLU A 176 9.34 3.61 19.63
CA GLU A 176 8.49 2.87 20.56
C GLU A 176 7.58 1.87 19.84
N SER A 177 7.17 2.18 18.60
CA SER A 177 6.29 1.36 17.78
C SER A 177 6.33 1.78 16.31
N PRO A 178 5.69 1.00 15.40
CA PRO A 178 5.49 1.40 14.01
C PRO A 178 4.77 2.74 13.86
N ALA A 179 3.73 3.00 14.65
CA ALA A 179 2.98 4.26 14.62
C ALA A 179 3.82 5.44 15.12
N ASP A 180 4.57 5.26 16.22
CA ASP A 180 5.51 6.24 16.75
C ASP A 180 6.58 6.62 15.74
N ARG A 181 7.13 5.63 15.01
CA ARG A 181 8.10 5.89 13.94
C ARG A 181 7.51 6.74 12.82
N ILE A 182 6.32 6.38 12.34
CA ILE A 182 5.61 7.13 11.29
C ILE A 182 5.39 8.59 11.74
N GLU A 183 4.96 8.80 12.99
CA GLU A 183 4.73 10.12 13.55
C GLU A 183 6.01 10.92 13.69
N LYS A 184 7.05 10.38 14.34
CA LYS A 184 8.34 11.06 14.56
C LYS A 184 9.05 11.44 13.26
N LEU A 185 8.78 10.68 12.19
CA LEU A 185 9.30 10.98 10.84
C LEU A 185 8.38 11.93 10.04
N GLY A 186 7.30 12.41 10.64
CA GLY A 186 6.41 13.40 10.04
C GLY A 186 5.47 12.83 8.97
N ALA A 187 5.20 11.53 8.99
CA ALA A 187 4.30 10.88 8.05
C ALA A 187 2.91 10.56 8.64
N LEU A 188 2.65 10.90 9.90
CA LEU A 188 1.31 10.90 10.48
C LEU A 188 0.60 12.18 10.03
N VAL A 189 -0.14 12.10 8.94
CA VAL A 189 -0.87 13.23 8.36
C VAL A 189 -2.37 12.96 8.33
N PRO A 190 -3.24 13.99 8.40
CA PRO A 190 -4.69 13.81 8.34
C PRO A 190 -5.13 13.08 7.08
N HIS A 191 -6.23 12.34 7.17
CA HIS A 191 -6.79 11.52 6.09
C HIS A 191 -5.93 10.33 5.66
N SER A 192 -4.87 10.00 6.42
CA SER A 192 -4.11 8.77 6.21
C SER A 192 -4.97 7.53 6.49
N ILE A 193 -4.60 6.42 5.86
CA ILE A 193 -5.24 5.11 6.04
C ILE A 193 -4.19 4.15 6.59
N PHE A 194 -4.38 3.74 7.84
CA PHE A 194 -3.59 2.70 8.48
C PHE A 194 -4.31 1.36 8.33
N VAL A 195 -3.62 0.38 7.75
CA VAL A 195 -4.19 -0.93 7.46
C VAL A 195 -3.68 -1.96 8.47
N HIS A 196 -4.55 -2.88 8.84
CA HIS A 196 -4.37 -3.95 9.82
C HIS A 196 -4.33 -3.48 11.27
N CYS A 197 -3.29 -2.81 11.70
CA CYS A 197 -3.13 -2.26 13.07
C CYS A 197 -3.27 -3.28 14.21
N ILE A 198 -2.92 -4.58 13.95
CA ILE A 198 -3.15 -5.69 14.87
C ILE A 198 -2.38 -5.50 16.18
N HIS A 199 -1.14 -5.02 16.08
CA HIS A 199 -0.24 -4.83 17.22
C HIS A 199 -0.20 -3.38 17.72
N MET A 200 -1.14 -2.50 17.31
CA MET A 200 -1.29 -1.17 17.87
C MET A 200 -2.03 -1.24 19.21
N SER A 201 -1.55 -0.47 20.20
CA SER A 201 -2.26 -0.29 21.45
C SER A 201 -3.51 0.59 21.28
N ALA A 202 -4.43 0.53 22.24
CA ALA A 202 -5.60 1.39 22.27
C ALA A 202 -5.23 2.89 22.36
N ALA A 203 -4.14 3.22 23.04
CA ALA A 203 -3.65 4.59 23.17
C ALA A 203 -3.13 5.13 21.82
N GLU A 204 -2.31 4.35 21.10
CA GLU A 204 -1.81 4.71 19.79
C GLU A 204 -2.94 4.85 18.76
N THR A 205 -3.90 3.91 18.79
CA THR A 205 -5.08 3.94 17.90
C THR A 205 -5.90 5.21 18.15
N LYS A 206 -6.15 5.54 19.43
CA LYS A 206 -6.86 6.76 19.78
C LYS A 206 -6.10 8.02 19.34
N HIS A 207 -4.79 8.06 19.60
CA HIS A 207 -3.96 9.19 19.21
C HIS A 207 -3.97 9.42 17.70
N ALA A 208 -3.77 8.37 16.90
CA ALA A 208 -3.82 8.47 15.44
C ALA A 208 -5.23 8.85 14.94
N ALA A 209 -6.30 8.33 15.55
CA ALA A 209 -7.68 8.74 15.25
C ALA A 209 -7.90 10.24 15.51
N ASP A 210 -7.40 10.77 16.63
CA ASP A 210 -7.49 12.20 16.98
C ASP A 210 -6.73 13.08 15.96
N GLN A 211 -5.72 12.54 15.25
CA GLN A 211 -5.03 13.18 14.14
C GLN A 211 -5.73 13.02 12.77
N GLY A 212 -6.89 12.38 12.73
CA GLY A 212 -7.70 12.21 11.52
C GLY A 212 -7.29 11.04 10.64
N VAL A 213 -6.66 10.01 11.22
CA VAL A 213 -6.32 8.75 10.53
C VAL A 213 -7.53 7.83 10.47
N TRP A 214 -7.71 7.15 9.34
CA TRP A 214 -8.70 6.09 9.15
C TRP A 214 -8.04 4.73 9.33
N PHE A 215 -8.76 3.79 9.92
CA PHE A 215 -8.30 2.43 10.15
C PHE A 215 -9.08 1.45 9.28
N VAL A 216 -8.36 0.50 8.68
CA VAL A 216 -8.95 -0.57 7.88
C VAL A 216 -8.51 -1.93 8.42
N GLN A 217 -9.49 -2.76 8.70
CA GLN A 217 -9.29 -4.15 9.08
C GLN A 217 -9.61 -5.08 7.92
N ASN A 218 -8.77 -6.10 7.73
CA ASN A 218 -8.96 -7.14 6.73
C ASN A 218 -9.12 -8.51 7.42
N PRO A 219 -10.32 -8.86 7.89
CA PRO A 219 -10.51 -10.04 8.76
C PRO A 219 -9.97 -11.34 8.20
N ARG A 220 -10.03 -11.56 6.88
CA ARG A 220 -9.49 -12.77 6.23
C ARG A 220 -7.97 -12.86 6.25
N SER A 221 -7.28 -11.72 6.30
CA SER A 221 -5.81 -11.66 6.36
C SER A 221 -5.31 -11.67 7.80
N ASN A 222 -6.17 -11.30 8.76
CA ASN A 222 -5.81 -11.07 10.15
C ASN A 222 -6.20 -12.22 11.11
N HIS A 223 -6.58 -13.40 10.57
CA HIS A 223 -6.95 -14.61 11.34
C HIS A 223 -5.90 -15.72 11.24
#